data_bd44c77531a5080b57c838719acf5744
#
_entry.id   bd44c77531a5080b57c838719acf5744
#
_cell.length_a   1.000
_cell.length_b   1.000
_cell.length_c   1.000
_cell.angle_alpha   90.00
_cell.angle_beta   90.00
_cell.angle_gamma   90.00
#
_symmetry.space_group_name_H-M   'P 1'
#
loop_
_entity.id
_entity.type
_entity.pdbx_description
1 polymer ?
#
loop_
_entity_poly.entity_id
_entity_poly.type
_entity_poly.pdbx_seq_one_letter_code
_entity_poly.pdbx_strand_id
1 'polypeptide(L)'
;MAYSGVLLLLIGGICSVQAGPTDFWCNRQVRKTMEKEIVGLRADMVACVGADTLDSPVQLPCVMLHASEWENKTLQQKSAEVVEALRVFWDGVRVAKNQSTSECQTSLLEKLERHMANYVAIVSRLQMQSGAGTPPPSSPRSCSSVTSTSEVLKQYGNLLRGKLERLAADLRDKAPESRQRSTAAEGRCG
;
A
#
# COMPACT_ATOMS: atom_id res chain seq x y z
N MET A 1 51.87 -35.91 3.07
CA MET A 1 50.48 -36.31 2.88
C MET A 1 49.64 -35.11 3.23
N ALA A 2 49.15 -34.40 2.20
CA ALA A 2 48.41 -33.17 2.36
C ALA A 2 46.94 -33.52 2.20
N TYR A 3 46.12 -33.29 3.24
CA TYR A 3 44.64 -33.37 3.16
C TYR A 3 44.10 -32.00 2.76
N SER A 4 43.69 -31.92 1.52
CA SER A 4 42.96 -30.77 0.98
C SER A 4 41.53 -30.81 1.48
N GLY A 5 41.22 -29.99 2.48
CA GLY A 5 39.89 -29.81 2.97
C GLY A 5 39.10 -28.92 2.02
N VAL A 6 38.19 -29.51 1.25
CA VAL A 6 37.20 -28.77 0.45
C VAL A 6 36.13 -28.21 1.39
N LEU A 7 36.18 -26.91 1.65
CA LEU A 7 35.19 -26.18 2.40
C LEU A 7 33.98 -25.95 1.47
N LEU A 8 32.98 -26.83 1.57
CA LEU A 8 31.68 -26.63 0.93
C LEU A 8 30.92 -25.48 1.64
N LEU A 9 31.09 -24.29 1.11
CA LEU A 9 30.21 -23.16 1.45
C LEU A 9 28.81 -23.46 0.91
N LEU A 10 27.97 -24.03 1.76
CA LEU A 10 26.52 -24.04 1.54
C LEU A 10 25.99 -22.59 1.65
N ILE A 11 26.06 -21.89 0.53
CA ILE A 11 25.31 -20.64 0.37
C ILE A 11 23.85 -21.06 0.29
N GLY A 12 23.22 -21.14 1.46
CA GLY A 12 21.78 -21.20 1.58
C GLY A 12 21.22 -19.93 0.97
N GLY A 13 20.90 -19.98 -0.32
CA GLY A 13 20.13 -18.94 -0.97
C GLY A 13 18.80 -18.83 -0.25
N ILE A 14 18.67 -17.82 0.61
CA ILE A 14 17.37 -17.36 1.09
C ILE A 14 16.69 -16.84 -0.19
N CYS A 15 15.88 -17.70 -0.80
CA CYS A 15 14.96 -17.31 -1.85
C CYS A 15 13.96 -16.36 -1.20
N SER A 16 14.31 -15.08 -1.16
CA SER A 16 13.40 -14.00 -0.84
C SER A 16 12.37 -14.03 -1.96
N VAL A 17 11.25 -14.68 -1.72
CA VAL A 17 10.07 -14.58 -2.60
C VAL A 17 9.57 -13.16 -2.45
N GLN A 18 10.24 -12.22 -3.12
CA GLN A 18 9.68 -10.91 -3.37
C GLN A 18 8.52 -11.13 -4.33
N ALA A 19 7.30 -11.12 -3.79
CA ALA A 19 6.10 -11.06 -4.61
C ALA A 19 6.27 -9.89 -5.58
N GLY A 20 6.37 -10.18 -6.86
CA GLY A 20 6.53 -9.16 -7.89
C GLY A 20 5.31 -8.23 -7.92
N PRO A 21 5.41 -7.03 -8.50
CA PRO A 21 4.27 -6.12 -8.63
C PRO A 21 3.05 -6.79 -9.29
N THR A 22 3.27 -7.74 -10.17
CA THR A 22 2.25 -8.54 -10.83
C THR A 22 1.46 -9.41 -9.85
N ASP A 23 2.16 -10.05 -8.90
CA ASP A 23 1.52 -10.92 -7.90
C ASP A 23 0.58 -10.13 -6.98
N PHE A 24 0.95 -8.90 -6.63
CA PHE A 24 0.10 -8.04 -5.80
C PHE A 24 -1.26 -7.78 -6.44
N TRP A 25 -1.29 -7.43 -7.73
CA TRP A 25 -2.54 -7.08 -8.44
C TRP A 25 -3.40 -8.30 -8.75
N CYS A 26 -2.77 -9.41 -9.11
CA CYS A 26 -3.45 -10.64 -9.52
C CYS A 26 -3.86 -11.52 -8.34
N ASN A 27 -3.12 -11.48 -7.24
CA ASN A 27 -3.33 -12.36 -6.11
C ASN A 27 -4.01 -11.63 -4.93
N ARG A 28 -5.33 -11.84 -4.81
CA ARG A 28 -6.12 -11.30 -3.69
C ARG A 28 -5.60 -11.77 -2.32
N GLN A 29 -5.03 -12.98 -2.25
CA GLN A 29 -4.54 -13.51 -0.97
C GLN A 29 -3.31 -12.74 -0.48
N VAL A 30 -2.43 -12.30 -1.37
CA VAL A 30 -1.30 -11.43 -1.04
C VAL A 30 -1.81 -10.12 -0.43
N ARG A 31 -2.79 -9.48 -1.05
CA ARG A 31 -3.39 -8.23 -0.51
C ARG A 31 -4.06 -8.44 0.84
N LYS A 32 -4.80 -9.55 1.01
CA LYS A 32 -5.39 -9.91 2.32
C LYS A 32 -4.35 -10.16 3.41
N THR A 33 -3.20 -10.72 3.07
CA THR A 33 -2.11 -10.93 4.03
C THR A 33 -1.56 -9.58 4.48
N MET A 34 -1.34 -8.63 3.56
CA MET A 34 -0.92 -7.28 3.92
C MET A 34 -1.98 -6.53 4.76
N GLU A 35 -3.28 -6.72 4.48
CA GLU A 35 -4.35 -6.15 5.31
C GLU A 35 -4.36 -6.69 6.74
N LYS A 36 -3.95 -7.94 6.98
CA LYS A 36 -3.85 -8.52 8.32
C LYS A 36 -2.83 -7.78 9.20
N GLU A 37 -1.83 -7.17 8.60
CA GLU A 37 -0.86 -6.35 9.34
C GLU A 37 -1.55 -5.16 10.04
N ILE A 38 -2.59 -4.57 9.41
CA ILE A 38 -3.38 -3.50 10.04
C ILE A 38 -4.15 -4.01 11.26
N VAL A 39 -4.63 -5.26 11.20
CA VAL A 39 -5.31 -5.89 12.37
C VAL A 39 -4.30 -6.07 13.50
N GLY A 40 -3.07 -6.49 13.20
CA GLY A 40 -1.97 -6.57 14.14
C GLY A 40 -1.64 -5.20 14.76
N LEU A 41 -1.54 -4.15 13.94
CA LEU A 41 -1.29 -2.79 14.41
C LEU A 41 -2.39 -2.28 15.37
N ARG A 42 -3.65 -2.67 15.15
CA ARG A 42 -4.75 -2.35 16.08
C ARG A 42 -4.59 -3.05 17.42
N ALA A 43 -4.16 -4.31 17.41
CA ALA A 43 -3.89 -5.03 18.64
C ALA A 43 -2.70 -4.43 19.40
N ASP A 44 -1.61 -4.07 18.69
CA ASP A 44 -0.45 -3.38 19.25
C ASP A 44 -0.86 -2.04 19.87
N MET A 45 -1.76 -1.29 19.22
CA MET A 45 -2.26 -0.03 19.73
C MET A 45 -3.04 -0.21 21.04
N VAL A 46 -3.88 -1.24 21.15
CA VAL A 46 -4.62 -1.52 22.40
C VAL A 46 -3.67 -1.88 23.55
N ALA A 47 -2.57 -2.56 23.24
CA ALA A 47 -1.54 -2.90 24.23
C ALA A 47 -0.68 -1.70 24.66
N CYS A 48 -0.69 -0.61 23.91
CA CYS A 48 0.09 0.60 24.14
C CYS A 48 -0.79 1.69 24.77
N VAL A 49 -0.71 1.85 26.07
CA VAL A 49 -1.52 2.83 26.81
C VAL A 49 -1.26 4.25 26.28
N GLY A 50 -2.33 4.96 25.94
CA GLY A 50 -2.26 6.33 25.42
C GLY A 50 -1.92 6.44 23.92
N ALA A 51 -1.61 5.35 23.22
CA ALA A 51 -1.23 5.37 21.79
C ALA A 51 -2.36 5.81 20.85
N ASP A 52 -3.59 5.88 21.31
CA ASP A 52 -4.70 6.35 20.47
C ASP A 52 -4.70 7.86 20.28
N THR A 53 -4.28 8.63 21.27
CA THR A 53 -4.25 10.09 21.18
C THR A 53 -2.96 10.56 20.50
N LEU A 54 -3.10 11.27 19.38
CA LEU A 54 -1.99 11.87 18.64
C LEU A 54 -1.74 13.31 19.15
N ASP A 55 -0.48 13.68 19.30
CA ASP A 55 -0.07 15.02 19.72
C ASP A 55 -0.39 16.10 18.68
N SER A 56 -0.55 15.67 17.41
CA SER A 56 -0.98 16.54 16.31
C SER A 56 -2.03 15.87 15.43
N PRO A 57 -2.93 16.67 14.83
CA PRO A 57 -3.96 16.13 13.95
C PRO A 57 -3.37 15.60 12.64
N VAL A 58 -3.81 14.41 12.24
CA VAL A 58 -3.51 13.80 10.93
C VAL A 58 -4.62 14.15 9.94
N GLN A 59 -4.23 14.71 8.80
CA GLN A 59 -5.15 14.93 7.69
C GLN A 59 -5.51 13.59 7.03
N LEU A 60 -6.80 13.36 6.82
CA LEU A 60 -7.30 12.14 6.19
C LEU A 60 -7.81 12.44 4.77
N PRO A 61 -7.45 11.61 3.78
CA PRO A 61 -8.00 11.73 2.43
C PRO A 61 -9.47 11.27 2.39
N CYS A 62 -10.16 11.62 1.30
CA CYS A 62 -11.49 11.13 1.01
C CYS A 62 -11.44 9.66 0.57
N VAL A 63 -11.73 8.73 1.46
CA VAL A 63 -11.64 7.27 1.19
C VAL A 63 -12.92 6.66 0.66
N MET A 64 -14.06 7.38 0.72
CA MET A 64 -15.34 6.87 0.23
C MET A 64 -15.28 6.59 -1.28
N LEU A 65 -15.80 5.42 -1.66
CA LEU A 65 -15.93 5.01 -3.06
C LEU A 65 -17.34 5.38 -3.54
N HIS A 66 -17.44 6.36 -4.44
CA HIS A 66 -18.66 6.67 -5.14
C HIS A 66 -18.67 5.89 -6.47
N ALA A 67 -19.49 4.84 -6.57
CA ALA A 67 -19.45 3.89 -7.68
C ALA A 67 -19.60 4.57 -9.04
N SER A 68 -20.57 5.46 -9.21
CA SER A 68 -20.81 6.18 -10.48
C SER A 68 -19.63 7.07 -10.89
N GLU A 69 -19.04 7.79 -9.94
CA GLU A 69 -17.86 8.62 -10.19
C GLU A 69 -16.64 7.75 -10.51
N TRP A 70 -16.46 6.63 -9.79
CA TRP A 70 -15.36 5.70 -10.01
C TRP A 70 -15.42 5.06 -11.40
N GLU A 71 -16.58 4.61 -11.84
CA GLU A 71 -16.76 3.96 -13.15
C GLU A 71 -16.44 4.89 -14.32
N ASN A 72 -16.70 6.19 -14.18
CA ASN A 72 -16.38 7.21 -15.18
C ASN A 72 -14.88 7.57 -15.26
N LYS A 73 -14.03 7.08 -14.34
CA LYS A 73 -12.59 7.36 -14.34
C LYS A 73 -11.83 6.33 -15.18
N THR A 74 -10.78 6.81 -15.85
CA THR A 74 -9.79 5.92 -16.48
C THR A 74 -8.98 5.17 -15.42
N LEU A 75 -8.33 4.06 -15.79
CA LEU A 75 -7.42 3.36 -14.85
C LEU A 75 -6.31 4.25 -14.30
N GLN A 76 -5.81 5.15 -15.14
CA GLN A 76 -4.79 6.11 -14.74
C GLN A 76 -5.31 7.09 -13.68
N GLN A 77 -6.52 7.63 -13.86
CA GLN A 77 -7.16 8.51 -12.88
C GLN A 77 -7.46 7.77 -11.57
N LYS A 78 -7.91 6.51 -11.65
CA LYS A 78 -8.15 5.65 -10.49
C LYS A 78 -6.86 5.38 -9.70
N SER A 79 -5.78 5.02 -10.40
CA SER A 79 -4.48 4.78 -9.76
C SER A 79 -3.89 6.05 -9.17
N ALA A 80 -4.03 7.19 -9.83
CA ALA A 80 -3.59 8.49 -9.31
C ALA A 80 -4.32 8.85 -8.02
N GLU A 81 -5.63 8.67 -7.98
CA GLU A 81 -6.45 8.93 -6.79
C GLU A 81 -6.05 8.03 -5.60
N VAL A 82 -5.75 6.75 -5.84
CA VAL A 82 -5.30 5.82 -4.80
C VAL A 82 -3.92 6.20 -4.28
N VAL A 83 -2.96 6.53 -5.17
CA VAL A 83 -1.61 6.98 -4.78
C VAL A 83 -1.67 8.26 -3.96
N GLU A 84 -2.49 9.22 -4.39
CA GLU A 84 -2.64 10.49 -3.69
C GLU A 84 -3.21 10.30 -2.29
N ALA A 85 -4.25 9.49 -2.16
CA ALA A 85 -4.82 9.15 -0.85
C ALA A 85 -3.80 8.44 0.06
N LEU A 86 -3.00 7.52 -0.48
CA LEU A 86 -1.94 6.85 0.27
C LEU A 86 -0.86 7.82 0.74
N ARG A 87 -0.48 8.81 -0.09
CA ARG A 87 0.50 9.84 0.26
C ARG A 87 0.01 10.74 1.38
N VAL A 88 -1.25 11.17 1.33
CA VAL A 88 -1.86 11.98 2.40
C VAL A 88 -1.79 11.25 3.75
N PHE A 89 -2.13 9.95 3.77
CA PHE A 89 -1.98 9.13 4.97
C PHE A 89 -0.52 9.04 5.43
N TRP A 90 0.38 8.71 4.50
CA TRP A 90 1.80 8.53 4.79
C TRP A 90 2.44 9.79 5.37
N ASP A 91 2.20 10.94 4.74
CA ASP A 91 2.71 12.23 5.22
C ASP A 91 2.16 12.59 6.60
N GLY A 92 0.85 12.40 6.82
CA GLY A 92 0.22 12.65 8.10
C GLY A 92 0.76 11.77 9.23
N VAL A 93 0.91 10.46 8.97
CA VAL A 93 1.49 9.51 9.95
C VAL A 93 2.95 9.82 10.24
N ARG A 94 3.73 10.21 9.23
CA ARG A 94 5.13 10.62 9.40
C ARG A 94 5.26 11.87 10.29
N VAL A 95 4.40 12.86 10.10
CA VAL A 95 4.37 14.05 10.97
C VAL A 95 4.00 13.66 12.40
N ALA A 96 2.94 12.88 12.59
CA ALA A 96 2.52 12.42 13.90
C ALA A 96 3.60 11.61 14.62
N LYS A 97 4.30 10.70 13.90
CA LYS A 97 5.43 9.93 14.43
C LYS A 97 6.54 10.83 14.93
N ASN A 98 6.92 11.86 14.17
CA ASN A 98 8.02 12.77 14.54
C ASN A 98 7.70 13.66 15.74
N GLN A 99 6.42 13.82 16.07
CA GLN A 99 5.95 14.62 17.22
C GLN A 99 5.61 13.75 18.43
N SER A 100 5.50 12.43 18.25
CA SER A 100 5.19 11.52 19.36
C SER A 100 6.33 11.49 20.38
N THR A 101 5.96 11.61 21.65
CA THR A 101 6.86 11.50 22.79
C THR A 101 6.88 10.11 23.43
N SER A 102 5.96 9.24 23.05
CA SER A 102 5.85 7.86 23.53
C SER A 102 6.59 6.89 22.60
N GLU A 103 7.59 6.15 23.13
CA GLU A 103 8.31 5.11 22.38
C GLU A 103 7.36 4.06 21.77
N CYS A 104 6.36 3.64 22.57
CA CYS A 104 5.38 2.66 22.12
C CYS A 104 4.56 3.19 20.93
N GLN A 105 4.06 4.42 21.02
CA GLN A 105 3.33 5.07 19.93
C GLN A 105 4.23 5.30 18.70
N THR A 106 5.46 5.77 18.91
CA THR A 106 6.45 5.97 17.84
C THR A 106 6.71 4.67 17.07
N SER A 107 6.93 3.55 17.79
CA SER A 107 7.13 2.23 17.18
C SER A 107 5.92 1.76 16.36
N LEU A 108 4.71 2.02 16.84
CA LEU A 108 3.47 1.70 16.13
C LEU A 108 3.31 2.54 14.85
N LEU A 109 3.53 3.85 14.96
CA LEU A 109 3.45 4.78 13.81
C LEU A 109 4.54 4.48 12.78
N GLU A 110 5.74 4.03 13.20
CA GLU A 110 6.80 3.60 12.28
C GLU A 110 6.42 2.35 11.48
N LYS A 111 5.80 1.37 12.13
CA LYS A 111 5.28 0.18 11.41
C LYS A 111 4.20 0.59 10.40
N LEU A 112 3.29 1.48 10.80
CA LEU A 112 2.23 1.99 9.93
C LEU A 112 2.78 2.81 8.76
N GLU A 113 3.74 3.70 9.00
CA GLU A 113 4.43 4.47 7.97
C GLU A 113 5.09 3.56 6.92
N ARG A 114 5.81 2.52 7.37
CA ARG A 114 6.46 1.53 6.49
C ARG A 114 5.44 0.78 5.64
N HIS A 115 4.33 0.38 6.24
CA HIS A 115 3.24 -0.28 5.53
C HIS A 115 2.66 0.63 4.43
N MET A 116 2.40 1.90 4.73
CA MET A 116 1.90 2.88 3.75
C MET A 116 2.91 3.13 2.63
N ALA A 117 4.20 3.28 2.95
CA ALA A 117 5.27 3.47 1.97
C ALA A 117 5.34 2.32 0.95
N ASN A 118 5.15 1.08 1.42
CA ASN A 118 5.11 -0.09 0.54
C ASN A 118 3.95 0.00 -0.46
N TYR A 119 2.75 0.39 -0.02
CA TYR A 119 1.61 0.56 -0.91
C TYR A 119 1.81 1.71 -1.90
N VAL A 120 2.35 2.85 -1.45
CA VAL A 120 2.71 3.97 -2.34
C VAL A 120 3.66 3.47 -3.44
N ALA A 121 4.70 2.71 -3.08
CA ALA A 121 5.66 2.19 -4.05
C ALA A 121 5.00 1.23 -5.07
N ILE A 122 4.14 0.32 -4.60
CA ILE A 122 3.45 -0.66 -5.47
C ILE A 122 2.51 0.05 -6.46
N VAL A 123 1.67 0.97 -5.96
CA VAL A 123 0.67 1.64 -6.82
C VAL A 123 1.32 2.66 -7.76
N SER A 124 2.40 3.35 -7.32
CA SER A 124 3.15 4.27 -8.18
C SER A 124 3.83 3.56 -9.36
N ARG A 125 4.30 2.33 -9.19
CA ARG A 125 4.86 1.52 -10.30
C ARG A 125 3.84 1.25 -11.41
N LEU A 126 2.56 1.07 -11.04
CA LEU A 126 1.49 0.91 -12.01
C LEU A 126 1.34 2.14 -12.92
N GLN A 127 1.48 3.35 -12.35
CA GLN A 127 1.41 4.60 -13.12
C GLN A 127 2.55 4.72 -14.12
N MET A 128 3.78 4.38 -13.72
CA MET A 128 4.96 4.44 -14.60
C MET A 128 4.86 3.46 -15.78
N GLN A 129 4.26 2.30 -15.58
CA GLN A 129 4.09 1.29 -16.64
C GLN A 129 3.03 1.68 -17.69
N SER A 130 2.13 2.58 -17.36
CA SER A 130 1.04 2.99 -18.25
C SER A 130 1.46 4.00 -19.32
N GLY A 131 2.71 4.46 -19.36
CA GLY A 131 3.31 5.29 -20.42
C GLY A 131 2.65 6.66 -20.65
N ALA A 132 1.65 7.01 -19.88
CA ALA A 132 0.92 8.26 -19.99
C ALA A 132 1.57 9.31 -19.08
N GLY A 133 1.76 10.51 -19.61
CA GLY A 133 2.29 11.65 -18.85
C GLY A 133 1.57 11.77 -17.50
N THR A 134 2.31 12.17 -16.49
CA THR A 134 1.78 12.37 -15.13
C THR A 134 0.50 13.20 -15.20
N PRO A 135 -0.66 12.70 -14.74
CA PRO A 135 -1.84 13.55 -14.64
C PRO A 135 -1.49 14.75 -13.79
N PRO A 136 -2.03 15.94 -14.12
CA PRO A 136 -1.80 17.13 -13.29
C PRO A 136 -2.16 16.75 -11.84
N PRO A 137 -1.34 17.15 -10.86
CA PRO A 137 -1.62 16.86 -9.46
C PRO A 137 -2.98 17.48 -9.12
N SER A 138 -4.00 16.66 -8.99
CA SER A 138 -5.23 17.08 -8.34
C SER A 138 -4.82 17.39 -6.91
N SER A 139 -5.10 18.61 -6.45
CA SER A 139 -4.80 18.99 -5.06
C SER A 139 -5.33 17.92 -4.12
N PRO A 140 -4.50 17.41 -3.18
CA PRO A 140 -4.91 16.35 -2.27
C PRO A 140 -6.18 16.76 -1.55
N ARG A 141 -7.27 16.05 -1.80
CA ARG A 141 -8.54 16.33 -1.13
C ARG A 141 -8.49 15.72 0.26
N SER A 142 -8.18 16.55 1.24
CA SER A 142 -8.40 16.21 2.65
C SER A 142 -9.89 16.34 2.96
N CYS A 143 -10.50 15.29 3.51
CA CYS A 143 -11.90 15.28 3.91
C CYS A 143 -12.11 15.53 5.39
N SER A 144 -11.13 15.22 6.24
CA SER A 144 -11.22 15.39 7.68
C SER A 144 -9.83 15.44 8.31
N SER A 145 -9.78 15.84 9.57
CA SER A 145 -8.59 15.85 10.40
C SER A 145 -8.91 15.13 11.70
N VAL A 146 -8.04 14.24 12.17
CA VAL A 146 -8.26 13.42 13.36
C VAL A 146 -7.03 13.39 14.25
N THR A 147 -7.25 13.26 15.56
CA THR A 147 -6.22 13.09 16.60
C THR A 147 -6.26 11.69 17.22
N SER A 148 -6.83 10.71 16.53
CA SER A 148 -6.98 9.33 16.97
C SER A 148 -6.29 8.36 16.01
N THR A 149 -5.33 7.59 16.53
CA THR A 149 -4.64 6.54 15.77
C THR A 149 -5.61 5.46 15.31
N SER A 150 -6.62 5.11 16.10
CA SER A 150 -7.65 4.13 15.74
C SER A 150 -8.49 4.60 14.56
N GLU A 151 -8.81 5.88 14.48
CA GLU A 151 -9.53 6.43 13.33
C GLU A 151 -8.64 6.47 12.07
N VAL A 152 -7.35 6.83 12.21
CA VAL A 152 -6.37 6.73 11.10
C VAL A 152 -6.32 5.30 10.56
N LEU A 153 -6.14 4.29 11.43
CA LEU A 153 -6.11 2.88 11.05
C LEU A 153 -7.41 2.40 10.40
N LYS A 154 -8.57 2.88 10.90
CA LYS A 154 -9.89 2.56 10.34
C LYS A 154 -10.04 3.12 8.93
N GLN A 155 -9.74 4.40 8.72
CA GLN A 155 -9.87 5.05 7.42
C GLN A 155 -8.86 4.51 6.40
N TYR A 156 -7.63 4.21 6.85
CA TYR A 156 -6.65 3.53 6.02
C TYR A 156 -7.14 2.14 5.57
N GLY A 157 -7.69 1.34 6.48
CA GLY A 157 -8.32 0.06 6.15
C GLY A 157 -9.49 0.21 5.17
N ASN A 158 -10.27 1.30 5.26
CA ASN A 158 -11.36 1.59 4.32
C ASN A 158 -10.83 1.91 2.91
N LEU A 159 -9.71 2.66 2.80
CA LEU A 159 -9.04 2.91 1.52
C LEU A 159 -8.61 1.60 0.85
N LEU A 160 -7.98 0.70 1.61
CA LEU A 160 -7.47 -0.56 1.08
C LEU A 160 -8.60 -1.48 0.62
N ARG A 161 -9.64 -1.68 1.44
CA ARG A 161 -10.79 -2.53 1.11
C ARG A 161 -11.73 -1.93 0.07
N GLY A 162 -11.73 -0.59 -0.07
CA GLY A 162 -12.55 0.13 -1.03
C GLY A 162 -11.82 0.37 -2.35
N LYS A 163 -11.21 1.54 -2.46
CA LYS A 163 -10.60 2.02 -3.73
C LYS A 163 -9.49 1.13 -4.25
N LEU A 164 -8.61 0.60 -3.37
CA LEU A 164 -7.49 -0.26 -3.81
C LEU A 164 -7.99 -1.61 -4.35
N GLU A 165 -8.91 -2.29 -3.65
CA GLU A 165 -9.49 -3.56 -4.12
C GLU A 165 -10.29 -3.36 -5.41
N ARG A 166 -11.01 -2.24 -5.56
CA ARG A 166 -11.71 -1.93 -6.81
C ARG A 166 -10.74 -1.67 -7.95
N LEU A 167 -9.64 -0.93 -7.71
CA LEU A 167 -8.59 -0.74 -8.71
C LEU A 167 -7.99 -2.09 -9.14
N ALA A 168 -7.73 -3.01 -8.20
CA ALA A 168 -7.22 -4.33 -8.51
C ALA A 168 -8.21 -5.18 -9.33
N ALA A 169 -9.51 -5.05 -9.09
CA ALA A 169 -10.55 -5.68 -9.91
C ALA A 169 -10.54 -5.12 -11.35
N ASP A 170 -10.56 -3.80 -11.48
CA ASP A 170 -10.57 -3.12 -12.80
C ASP A 170 -9.32 -3.45 -13.64
N LEU A 171 -8.16 -3.67 -12.99
CA LEU A 171 -6.93 -4.10 -13.66
C LEU A 171 -7.01 -5.53 -14.20
N ARG A 172 -7.65 -6.44 -13.47
CA ARG A 172 -7.86 -7.82 -13.90
C ARG A 172 -8.84 -7.90 -15.06
N ASP A 173 -9.93 -7.14 -15.00
CA ASP A 173 -10.99 -7.16 -16.03
C ASP A 173 -10.49 -6.62 -17.37
N LYS A 174 -9.50 -5.71 -17.36
CA LYS A 174 -8.86 -5.18 -18.58
C LYS A 174 -7.67 -6.01 -19.10
N ALA A 175 -7.23 -7.04 -18.38
CA ALA A 175 -6.12 -7.91 -18.81
C ALA A 175 -6.41 -8.78 -20.04
N PRO A 176 -7.66 -9.21 -20.37
CA PRO A 176 -7.93 -10.08 -21.52
C PRO A 176 -7.73 -9.42 -22.89
N GLU A 177 -7.95 -8.11 -23.04
CA GLU A 177 -7.89 -7.44 -24.35
C GLU A 177 -6.48 -7.31 -24.95
N SER A 178 -5.43 -7.38 -24.14
CA SER A 178 -4.04 -7.31 -24.61
C SER A 178 -3.48 -8.65 -25.06
N ARG A 179 -4.14 -9.78 -24.76
CA ARG A 179 -3.66 -11.14 -25.08
C ARG A 179 -3.78 -11.51 -26.55
N GLN A 180 -4.62 -10.83 -27.34
CA GLN A 180 -4.80 -11.11 -28.76
C GLN A 180 -3.78 -10.43 -29.69
N ARG A 181 -2.90 -9.56 -29.18
CA ARG A 181 -1.94 -8.82 -30.03
C ARG A 181 -0.45 -9.10 -29.78
N SER A 182 -0.09 -9.97 -28.88
CA SER A 182 1.33 -10.26 -28.65
C SER A 182 1.54 -11.68 -28.14
N THR A 183 1.93 -12.59 -29.04
CA THR A 183 2.48 -13.91 -28.73
C THR A 183 3.94 -13.84 -28.29
N ALA A 184 4.36 -12.75 -27.68
CA ALA A 184 5.72 -12.60 -27.13
C ALA A 184 5.75 -11.51 -26.07
N ALA A 185 5.39 -11.83 -24.83
CA ALA A 185 5.94 -11.26 -23.59
C ALA A 185 5.17 -11.78 -22.36
N GLU A 186 5.89 -12.50 -21.56
CA GLU A 186 5.54 -13.10 -20.28
C GLU A 186 4.63 -12.28 -19.35
N GLY A 187 3.59 -12.98 -18.81
CA GLY A 187 3.29 -12.90 -17.40
C GLY A 187 2.47 -11.73 -16.90
N ARG A 188 1.20 -11.58 -17.35
CA ARG A 188 0.20 -10.87 -16.54
C ARG A 188 -0.95 -11.82 -16.25
N CYS A 189 -1.13 -12.13 -14.96
CA CYS A 189 -2.23 -12.92 -14.40
C CYS A 189 -2.60 -14.15 -15.23
N GLY A 190 -1.80 -15.19 -15.19
CA GLY A 190 -2.09 -16.54 -15.66
C GLY A 190 -2.26 -17.47 -14.49
#